data_19657aeb70def97d5ac6c8def405cf29
#
_entry.id   19657aeb70def97d5ac6c8def405cf29
#
_cell.length_a   1.000
_cell.length_b   1.000
_cell.length_c   1.000
_cell.angle_alpha   90.00
_cell.angle_beta   90.00
_cell.angle_gamma   90.00
#
_symmetry.space_group_name_H-M   'P 1'
#
loop_
_entity.id
_entity.type
_entity.pdbx_description
1 polymer ?
#
loop_
_entity_poly.entity_id
_entity_poly.type
_entity_poly.pdbx_seq_one_letter_code
_entity_poly.pdbx_strand_id
1 'polypeptide(L)'
;KAGFTRSGPDMWHINCRPDHLIASAKKSLQKLGLERIPLWQLHRIDSRVPRAEQFGAVKQLLDEGLIAHAGLSEVSVADIKAASAVFPVATVQNSYNLADRHSDDVVDYCAASGIGFIPYYPLGGDGELTRAGGALDKLAKAKGVTQGQVALAWLLKRSPTMLPIPGTSKVAHLEENVAAAGLALTDEEFAALDRKRR
;
A
#
# COMPACT_ATOMS: atom_id res chain seq x y z
N LYS A 1 9.26 -7.47 1.77
CA LYS A 1 8.08 -8.36 1.67
C LYS A 1 8.48 -9.75 1.24
N ALA A 2 7.71 -10.77 1.65
CA ALA A 2 7.78 -12.12 1.11
C ALA A 2 6.36 -12.71 0.95
N GLY A 3 6.26 -13.83 0.21
CA GLY A 3 5.00 -14.49 -0.13
C GLY A 3 4.87 -14.82 -1.62
N PHE A 4 5.93 -14.55 -2.39
CA PHE A 4 6.04 -14.95 -3.79
C PHE A 4 7.36 -15.67 -4.07
N THR A 5 7.33 -16.58 -5.03
CA THR A 5 8.49 -17.10 -5.75
C THR A 5 8.38 -16.71 -7.23
N ARG A 6 9.51 -16.69 -7.92
CA ARG A 6 9.57 -16.40 -9.36
C ARG A 6 10.27 -17.56 -10.08
N SER A 7 9.67 -18.06 -11.15
CA SER A 7 10.26 -19.07 -12.03
C SER A 7 10.79 -18.51 -13.35
N GLY A 8 10.58 -17.22 -13.60
CA GLY A 8 11.03 -16.50 -14.79
C GLY A 8 10.58 -15.04 -14.80
N PRO A 9 10.88 -14.28 -15.87
CA PRO A 9 10.33 -12.94 -16.05
C PRO A 9 8.79 -13.00 -16.00
N ASP A 10 8.18 -12.11 -15.21
CA ASP A 10 6.72 -11.97 -15.04
C ASP A 10 5.95 -13.22 -14.56
N MET A 11 6.67 -14.27 -14.15
CA MET A 11 6.09 -15.51 -13.60
C MET A 11 6.15 -15.48 -12.07
N TRP A 12 5.04 -15.09 -11.46
CA TRP A 12 4.89 -14.97 -10.01
C TRP A 12 4.02 -16.10 -9.46
N HIS A 13 4.51 -16.79 -8.44
CA HIS A 13 3.77 -17.84 -7.75
C HIS A 13 3.64 -17.48 -6.27
N ILE A 14 2.42 -17.45 -5.76
CA ILE A 14 2.19 -17.25 -4.32
C ILE A 14 2.79 -18.44 -3.57
N ASN A 15 3.57 -18.17 -2.54
CA ASN A 15 4.14 -19.16 -1.64
C ASN A 15 4.27 -18.55 -0.24
N CYS A 16 3.32 -18.86 0.63
CA CYS A 16 3.29 -18.40 2.00
C CYS A 16 3.47 -19.54 3.01
N ARG A 17 4.19 -20.60 2.62
CA ARG A 17 4.63 -21.64 3.55
C ARG A 17 5.54 -21.03 4.63
N PRO A 18 5.38 -21.41 5.90
CA PRO A 18 6.18 -20.86 7.01
C PRO A 18 7.68 -20.89 6.77
N ASP A 19 8.20 -22.01 6.30
CA ASP A 19 9.61 -22.21 5.97
C ASP A 19 10.12 -21.18 4.94
N HIS A 20 9.33 -20.95 3.87
CA HIS A 20 9.65 -19.97 2.84
C HIS A 20 9.61 -18.53 3.37
N LEU A 21 8.61 -18.18 4.17
CA LEU A 21 8.47 -16.82 4.73
C LEU A 21 9.64 -16.48 5.65
N ILE A 22 10.00 -17.40 6.56
CA ILE A 22 11.10 -17.23 7.50
C ILE A 22 12.46 -17.15 6.77
N ALA A 23 12.70 -18.06 5.83
CA ALA A 23 13.92 -18.06 5.03
C ALA A 23 14.07 -16.77 4.21
N SER A 24 12.96 -16.27 3.63
CA SER A 24 12.94 -15.03 2.86
C SER A 24 13.21 -13.79 3.71
N ALA A 25 12.71 -13.74 4.94
CA ALA A 25 12.99 -12.67 5.88
C ALA A 25 14.48 -12.67 6.29
N LYS A 26 15.04 -13.83 6.64
CA LYS A 26 16.46 -13.99 6.98
C LYS A 26 17.37 -13.60 5.81
N LYS A 27 17.01 -13.99 4.58
CA LYS A 27 17.74 -13.58 3.37
C LYS A 27 17.66 -12.06 3.13
N SER A 28 16.53 -11.44 3.46
CA SER A 28 16.38 -9.99 3.36
C SER A 28 17.27 -9.26 4.36
N LEU A 29 17.35 -9.74 5.60
CA LEU A 29 18.27 -9.22 6.63
C LEU A 29 19.73 -9.22 6.15
N GLN A 30 20.18 -10.36 5.62
CA GLN A 30 21.54 -10.49 5.07
C GLN A 30 21.81 -9.50 3.93
N LYS A 31 20.86 -9.38 2.98
CA LYS A 31 21.01 -8.46 1.84
C LYS A 31 20.98 -6.98 2.24
N LEU A 32 20.25 -6.63 3.27
CA LEU A 32 20.14 -5.26 3.78
C LEU A 32 21.27 -4.91 4.75
N GLY A 33 22.04 -5.90 5.23
CA GLY A 33 23.05 -5.70 6.27
C GLY A 33 22.45 -5.26 7.60
N LEU A 34 21.24 -5.74 7.92
CA LEU A 34 20.49 -5.37 9.12
C LEU A 34 20.38 -6.57 10.08
N GLU A 35 20.39 -6.30 11.36
CA GLU A 35 20.04 -7.29 12.40
C GLU A 35 18.52 -7.42 12.55
N ARG A 36 17.77 -6.35 12.27
CA ARG A 36 16.32 -6.29 12.40
C ARG A 36 15.71 -5.45 11.28
N ILE A 37 14.70 -5.97 10.56
CA ILE A 37 13.95 -5.21 9.55
C ILE A 37 12.91 -4.33 10.25
N PRO A 38 12.92 -3.00 10.08
CA PRO A 38 11.95 -2.12 10.73
C PRO A 38 10.49 -2.44 10.37
N LEU A 39 10.19 -2.67 9.09
CA LEU A 39 8.86 -3.06 8.62
C LEU A 39 8.98 -4.19 7.59
N TRP A 40 8.33 -5.31 7.87
CA TRP A 40 8.20 -6.44 6.95
C TRP A 40 6.73 -6.73 6.66
N GLN A 41 6.38 -7.07 5.41
CA GLN A 41 4.99 -7.29 5.02
C GLN A 41 4.80 -8.67 4.39
N LEU A 42 3.73 -9.37 4.81
CA LEU A 42 3.23 -10.54 4.11
C LEU A 42 2.60 -10.07 2.79
N HIS A 43 3.17 -10.50 1.66
CA HIS A 43 2.84 -9.91 0.34
C HIS A 43 1.49 -10.38 -0.20
N ARG A 44 1.06 -11.59 0.17
CA ARG A 44 -0.26 -12.18 -0.14
C ARG A 44 -0.63 -13.18 0.96
N ILE A 45 -1.91 -13.51 1.05
CA ILE A 45 -2.37 -14.69 1.79
C ILE A 45 -2.52 -15.82 0.77
N ASP A 46 -1.89 -16.96 1.03
CA ASP A 46 -1.97 -18.15 0.19
C ASP A 46 -3.14 -19.02 0.65
N SER A 47 -4.16 -19.16 -0.19
CA SER A 47 -5.34 -19.97 0.12
C SER A 47 -5.05 -21.48 0.28
N ARG A 48 -3.87 -21.94 -0.18
CA ARG A 48 -3.42 -23.33 -0.10
C ARG A 48 -2.72 -23.67 1.22
N VAL A 49 -2.40 -22.65 2.02
CA VAL A 49 -1.73 -22.78 3.33
C VAL A 49 -2.68 -22.27 4.41
N PRO A 50 -2.88 -22.99 5.52
CA PRO A 50 -3.71 -22.51 6.62
C PRO A 50 -3.28 -21.12 7.11
N ARG A 51 -4.22 -20.19 7.28
CA ARG A 51 -3.92 -18.82 7.76
C ARG A 51 -3.15 -18.81 9.07
N ALA A 52 -3.49 -19.73 9.99
CA ALA A 52 -2.83 -19.84 11.27
C ALA A 52 -1.31 -20.10 11.13
N GLU A 53 -0.92 -20.92 10.15
CA GLU A 53 0.49 -21.20 9.87
C GLU A 53 1.21 -20.00 9.29
N GLN A 54 0.59 -19.29 8.34
CA GLN A 54 1.15 -18.08 7.74
C GLN A 54 1.33 -16.98 8.78
N PHE A 55 0.30 -16.71 9.58
CA PHE A 55 0.34 -15.70 10.64
C PHE A 55 1.26 -16.11 11.80
N GLY A 56 1.34 -17.41 12.09
CA GLY A 56 2.29 -17.97 13.05
C GLY A 56 3.75 -17.70 12.63
N ALA A 57 4.08 -17.85 11.35
CA ALA A 57 5.40 -17.52 10.83
C ALA A 57 5.74 -16.03 10.98
N VAL A 58 4.78 -15.13 10.72
CA VAL A 58 4.96 -13.68 10.93
C VAL A 58 5.17 -13.38 12.41
N LYS A 59 4.36 -13.99 13.28
CA LYS A 59 4.53 -13.84 14.73
C LYS A 59 5.89 -14.34 15.20
N GLN A 60 6.37 -15.49 14.71
CA GLN A 60 7.69 -16.02 15.02
C GLN A 60 8.79 -15.01 14.64
N LEU A 61 8.71 -14.37 13.46
CA LEU A 61 9.69 -13.35 13.05
C LEU A 61 9.71 -12.14 13.99
N LEU A 62 8.54 -11.75 14.54
CA LEU A 62 8.42 -10.69 15.55
C LEU A 62 9.01 -11.13 16.89
N ASP A 63 8.66 -12.33 17.38
CA ASP A 63 9.10 -12.86 18.66
C ASP A 63 10.64 -13.11 18.68
N GLU A 64 11.21 -13.55 17.57
CA GLU A 64 12.67 -13.70 17.38
C GLU A 64 13.38 -12.35 17.19
N GLY A 65 12.65 -11.23 17.10
CA GLY A 65 13.22 -9.89 16.92
C GLY A 65 13.79 -9.63 15.52
N LEU A 66 13.55 -10.51 14.55
CA LEU A 66 14.06 -10.38 13.17
C LEU A 66 13.34 -9.26 12.40
N ILE A 67 12.10 -8.96 12.77
CA ILE A 67 11.32 -7.81 12.27
C ILE A 67 10.80 -6.98 13.44
N ALA A 68 10.69 -5.65 13.28
CA ALA A 68 10.16 -4.78 14.31
C ALA A 68 8.64 -4.64 14.20
N HIS A 69 8.15 -4.49 12.99
CA HIS A 69 6.73 -4.34 12.68
C HIS A 69 6.34 -5.24 11.50
N ALA A 70 5.11 -5.76 11.57
CA ALA A 70 4.53 -6.57 10.52
C ALA A 70 3.39 -5.84 9.81
N GLY A 71 3.29 -6.03 8.49
CA GLY A 71 2.18 -5.55 7.68
C GLY A 71 1.63 -6.64 6.76
N LEU A 72 0.52 -6.32 6.12
CA LEU A 72 -0.18 -7.19 5.18
C LEU A 72 -0.29 -6.51 3.81
N SER A 73 -0.60 -7.28 2.77
CA SER A 73 -0.82 -6.74 1.43
C SER A 73 -1.93 -7.52 0.71
N GLU A 74 -2.84 -6.81 0.04
CA GLU A 74 -4.00 -7.34 -0.68
C GLU A 74 -4.90 -8.19 0.23
N VAL A 75 -5.44 -7.53 1.24
CA VAL A 75 -6.23 -8.15 2.30
C VAL A 75 -7.56 -7.43 2.49
N SER A 76 -8.55 -8.16 2.95
CA SER A 76 -9.85 -7.64 3.41
C SER A 76 -9.79 -7.21 4.88
N VAL A 77 -10.81 -6.49 5.33
CA VAL A 77 -11.00 -6.17 6.76
C VAL A 77 -11.06 -7.44 7.62
N ALA A 78 -11.68 -8.52 7.10
CA ALA A 78 -11.74 -9.80 7.81
C ALA A 78 -10.36 -10.44 7.98
N ASP A 79 -9.48 -10.33 6.95
CA ASP A 79 -8.10 -10.81 7.03
C ASP A 79 -7.27 -10.01 8.03
N ILE A 80 -7.45 -8.68 8.06
CA ILE A 80 -6.75 -7.80 9.01
C ILE A 80 -7.16 -8.17 10.44
N LYS A 81 -8.45 -8.36 10.70
CA LYS A 81 -8.96 -8.78 12.04
C LYS A 81 -8.39 -10.14 12.45
N ALA A 82 -8.36 -11.10 11.52
CA ALA A 82 -7.80 -12.43 11.78
C ALA A 82 -6.30 -12.37 12.09
N ALA A 83 -5.53 -11.55 11.36
CA ALA A 83 -4.11 -11.36 11.63
C ALA A 83 -3.88 -10.62 12.96
N SER A 84 -4.68 -9.60 13.26
CA SER A 84 -4.57 -8.80 14.50
C SER A 84 -4.84 -9.61 15.77
N ALA A 85 -5.53 -10.75 15.67
CA ALA A 85 -5.67 -11.71 16.76
C ALA A 85 -4.37 -12.50 17.05
N VAL A 86 -3.39 -12.47 16.12
CA VAL A 86 -2.12 -13.23 16.24
C VAL A 86 -0.94 -12.30 16.48
N PHE A 87 -0.87 -11.16 15.78
CA PHE A 87 0.19 -10.17 15.90
C PHE A 87 -0.33 -8.75 15.60
N PRO A 88 0.31 -7.68 16.11
CA PRO A 88 -0.06 -6.31 15.77
C PRO A 88 0.20 -6.01 14.29
N VAL A 89 -0.84 -5.61 13.56
CA VAL A 89 -0.74 -5.19 12.15
C VAL A 89 -0.39 -3.70 12.11
N ALA A 90 0.82 -3.37 11.64
CA ALA A 90 1.28 -1.99 11.57
C ALA A 90 0.86 -1.29 10.26
N THR A 91 0.83 -2.03 9.14
CA THR A 91 0.48 -1.47 7.83
C THR A 91 -0.32 -2.44 6.99
N VAL A 92 -1.13 -1.89 6.08
CA VAL A 92 -1.80 -2.63 5.00
C VAL A 92 -1.44 -1.98 3.67
N GLN A 93 -1.11 -2.79 2.67
CA GLN A 93 -0.80 -2.31 1.32
C GLN A 93 -1.73 -2.96 0.29
N ASN A 94 -2.74 -2.21 -0.17
CA ASN A 94 -3.66 -2.64 -1.22
C ASN A 94 -3.61 -1.69 -2.42
N SER A 95 -4.14 -2.13 -3.59
CA SER A 95 -4.39 -1.21 -4.71
C SER A 95 -5.43 -0.16 -4.30
N TYR A 96 -5.11 1.10 -4.52
CA TYR A 96 -6.05 2.18 -4.22
C TYR A 96 -5.63 3.49 -4.88
N ASN A 97 -6.56 4.13 -5.56
CA ASN A 97 -6.42 5.46 -6.17
C ASN A 97 -7.79 6.05 -6.52
N LEU A 98 -7.83 7.22 -7.15
CA LEU A 98 -9.08 7.88 -7.56
C LEU A 98 -9.98 7.04 -8.48
N ALA A 99 -9.41 6.16 -9.32
CA ALA A 99 -10.16 5.30 -10.24
C ALA A 99 -10.46 3.93 -9.63
N ASP A 100 -9.61 3.44 -8.73
CA ASP A 100 -9.74 2.15 -8.06
C ASP A 100 -10.04 2.35 -6.56
N ARG A 101 -11.28 2.10 -6.19
CA ARG A 101 -11.86 2.35 -4.87
C ARG A 101 -12.36 1.07 -4.19
N HIS A 102 -11.94 -0.10 -4.68
CA HIS A 102 -12.43 -1.38 -4.14
C HIS A 102 -12.02 -1.62 -2.68
N SER A 103 -10.96 -0.97 -2.20
CA SER A 103 -10.48 -1.05 -0.82
C SER A 103 -10.96 0.10 0.08
N ASP A 104 -12.05 0.80 -0.25
CA ASP A 104 -12.59 1.90 0.58
C ASP A 104 -12.84 1.47 2.02
N ASP A 105 -13.43 0.29 2.24
CA ASP A 105 -13.70 -0.29 3.55
C ASP A 105 -12.41 -0.59 4.34
N VAL A 106 -11.37 -1.03 3.65
CA VAL A 106 -10.05 -1.29 4.25
C VAL A 106 -9.38 0.02 4.64
N VAL A 107 -9.45 1.06 3.80
CA VAL A 107 -8.94 2.40 4.13
C VAL A 107 -9.61 2.94 5.38
N ASP A 108 -10.95 2.85 5.47
CA ASP A 108 -11.72 3.34 6.61
C ASP A 108 -11.40 2.54 7.88
N TYR A 109 -11.27 1.22 7.77
CA TYR A 109 -10.87 0.37 8.89
C TYR A 109 -9.45 0.70 9.38
N CYS A 110 -8.50 0.89 8.48
CA CYS A 110 -7.12 1.25 8.82
C CYS A 110 -7.08 2.59 9.56
N ALA A 111 -7.80 3.61 9.06
CA ALA A 111 -7.89 4.91 9.70
C ALA A 111 -8.45 4.82 11.13
N ALA A 112 -9.54 4.08 11.32
CA ALA A 112 -10.17 3.88 12.62
C ALA A 112 -9.30 3.08 13.62
N SER A 113 -8.40 2.24 13.09
CA SER A 113 -7.55 1.34 13.89
C SER A 113 -6.11 1.85 14.08
N GLY A 114 -5.75 3.01 13.52
CA GLY A 114 -4.38 3.55 13.56
C GLY A 114 -3.37 2.73 12.75
N ILE A 115 -3.85 1.98 11.75
CA ILE A 115 -3.02 1.18 10.84
C ILE A 115 -2.61 2.02 9.63
N GLY A 116 -1.31 2.07 9.30
CA GLY A 116 -0.85 2.76 8.09
C GLY A 116 -1.38 2.09 6.82
N PHE A 117 -1.96 2.87 5.91
CA PHE A 117 -2.43 2.35 4.62
C PHE A 117 -1.50 2.81 3.49
N ILE A 118 -0.94 1.85 2.75
CA ILE A 118 0.03 2.08 1.68
C ILE A 118 -0.64 1.76 0.33
N PRO A 119 -1.18 2.76 -0.39
CA PRO A 119 -1.77 2.52 -1.70
C PRO A 119 -0.67 2.22 -2.72
N TYR A 120 -0.70 1.04 -3.36
CA TYR A 120 0.08 0.87 -4.58
C TYR A 120 -0.75 1.28 -5.81
N TYR A 121 -0.10 1.62 -6.91
CA TYR A 121 -0.70 2.34 -8.04
C TYR A 121 -1.43 3.64 -7.63
N PRO A 122 -0.81 4.49 -6.79
CA PRO A 122 -1.48 5.69 -6.27
C PRO A 122 -1.87 6.69 -7.37
N LEU A 123 -1.21 6.64 -8.51
CA LEU A 123 -1.49 7.47 -9.70
C LEU A 123 -2.29 6.71 -10.78
N GLY A 124 -2.81 5.52 -10.48
CA GLY A 124 -3.40 4.62 -11.46
C GLY A 124 -2.35 3.93 -12.33
N GLY A 125 -2.79 2.95 -13.14
CA GLY A 125 -1.99 2.35 -14.20
C GLY A 125 -2.29 3.02 -15.55
N ASP A 126 -1.38 2.90 -16.51
CA ASP A 126 -1.57 3.19 -17.96
C ASP A 126 -2.32 4.51 -18.31
N GLY A 127 -2.13 5.58 -17.53
CA GLY A 127 -2.72 6.89 -17.83
C GLY A 127 -4.21 7.01 -17.53
N GLU A 128 -4.80 6.10 -16.78
CA GLU A 128 -6.23 6.09 -16.47
C GLU A 128 -6.71 7.37 -15.75
N LEU A 129 -5.86 7.97 -14.94
CA LEU A 129 -6.13 9.23 -14.22
C LEU A 129 -5.81 10.49 -15.04
N THR A 130 -5.11 10.38 -16.16
CA THR A 130 -4.57 11.55 -16.92
C THR A 130 -5.44 12.01 -18.09
N ARG A 131 -6.75 11.67 -18.11
CA ARG A 131 -7.64 12.08 -19.19
C ARG A 131 -7.86 13.59 -19.20
N ALA A 132 -7.59 14.22 -20.35
CA ALA A 132 -7.85 15.64 -20.55
C ALA A 132 -9.36 15.97 -20.38
N GLY A 133 -9.67 17.13 -19.79
CA GLY A 133 -11.02 17.65 -19.63
C GLY A 133 -11.84 17.07 -18.47
N GLY A 134 -11.30 16.08 -17.74
CA GLY A 134 -11.93 15.54 -16.53
C GLY A 134 -11.82 16.49 -15.31
N ALA A 135 -12.48 16.12 -14.20
CA ALA A 135 -12.42 16.92 -12.96
C ALA A 135 -10.98 17.11 -12.45
N LEU A 136 -10.18 16.07 -12.52
CA LEU A 136 -8.77 16.09 -12.12
C LEU A 136 -7.96 17.07 -12.98
N ASP A 137 -8.14 17.05 -14.31
CA ASP A 137 -7.46 17.95 -15.24
C ASP A 137 -7.84 19.41 -15.00
N LYS A 138 -9.14 19.69 -14.82
CA LYS A 138 -9.65 21.03 -14.55
C LYS A 138 -9.07 21.60 -13.25
N LEU A 139 -9.05 20.79 -12.20
CA LEU A 139 -8.53 21.22 -10.90
C LEU A 139 -7.01 21.43 -10.94
N ALA A 140 -6.28 20.55 -11.61
CA ALA A 140 -4.84 20.70 -11.80
C ALA A 140 -4.49 22.01 -12.51
N LYS A 141 -5.21 22.34 -13.61
CA LYS A 141 -5.07 23.61 -14.32
C LYS A 141 -5.38 24.82 -13.45
N ALA A 142 -6.49 24.77 -12.71
CA ALA A 142 -6.89 25.85 -11.82
C ALA A 142 -5.88 26.14 -10.71
N LYS A 143 -5.20 25.12 -10.22
CA LYS A 143 -4.16 25.23 -9.17
C LYS A 143 -2.74 25.44 -9.72
N GLY A 144 -2.54 25.36 -11.04
CA GLY A 144 -1.20 25.46 -11.64
C GLY A 144 -0.25 24.32 -11.29
N VAL A 145 -0.80 23.11 -11.08
CA VAL A 145 -0.05 21.91 -10.70
C VAL A 145 -0.36 20.74 -11.65
N THR A 146 0.36 19.63 -11.50
CA THR A 146 0.10 18.43 -12.30
C THR A 146 -1.10 17.63 -11.79
N GLN A 147 -1.72 16.84 -12.68
CA GLN A 147 -2.78 15.90 -12.29
C GLN A 147 -2.30 14.88 -11.26
N GLY A 148 -1.04 14.44 -11.37
CA GLY A 148 -0.41 13.54 -10.40
C GLY A 148 -0.35 14.15 -8.99
N GLN A 149 0.02 15.43 -8.89
CA GLN A 149 0.04 16.13 -7.60
C GLN A 149 -1.36 16.23 -6.99
N VAL A 150 -2.39 16.54 -7.78
CA VAL A 150 -3.78 16.58 -7.28
C VAL A 150 -4.24 15.19 -6.83
N ALA A 151 -3.91 14.14 -7.58
CA ALA A 151 -4.28 12.75 -7.22
C ALA A 151 -3.60 12.32 -5.90
N LEU A 152 -2.34 12.66 -5.70
CA LEU A 152 -1.63 12.37 -4.45
C LEU A 152 -2.19 13.20 -3.27
N ALA A 153 -2.47 14.48 -3.49
CA ALA A 153 -3.10 15.32 -2.47
C ALA A 153 -4.48 14.80 -2.07
N TRP A 154 -5.26 14.27 -3.04
CA TRP A 154 -6.53 13.63 -2.76
C TRP A 154 -6.35 12.38 -1.87
N LEU A 155 -5.37 11.51 -2.16
CA LEU A 155 -5.06 10.35 -1.32
C LEU A 155 -4.71 10.77 0.11
N LEU A 156 -3.84 11.76 0.27
CA LEU A 156 -3.43 12.25 1.59
C LEU A 156 -4.60 12.85 2.38
N LYS A 157 -5.55 13.52 1.71
CA LYS A 157 -6.77 14.04 2.33
C LYS A 157 -7.78 12.95 2.64
N ARG A 158 -7.80 11.83 1.88
CA ARG A 158 -8.75 10.71 2.05
C ARG A 158 -8.61 10.01 3.40
N SER A 159 -7.39 9.90 3.93
CA SER A 159 -7.17 9.23 5.21
C SER A 159 -5.90 9.76 5.90
N PRO A 160 -5.94 9.98 7.23
CA PRO A 160 -4.78 10.43 7.99
C PRO A 160 -3.67 9.37 8.09
N THR A 161 -3.96 8.11 7.79
CA THR A 161 -3.00 7.00 7.80
C THR A 161 -2.46 6.65 6.42
N MET A 162 -2.74 7.48 5.40
CA MET A 162 -2.36 7.25 4.01
C MET A 162 -0.87 7.51 3.77
N LEU A 163 -0.18 6.52 3.17
CA LEU A 163 1.25 6.55 2.84
C LEU A 163 1.44 6.20 1.37
N PRO A 164 1.23 7.12 0.41
CA PRO A 164 1.35 6.86 -1.02
C PRO A 164 2.78 6.53 -1.43
N ILE A 165 2.93 5.59 -2.38
CA ILE A 165 4.22 5.13 -2.90
C ILE A 165 4.31 5.35 -4.43
N PRO A 166 4.26 6.60 -4.94
CA PRO A 166 4.33 6.89 -6.36
C PRO A 166 5.70 6.53 -6.92
N GLY A 167 5.75 5.60 -7.89
CA GLY A 167 6.98 5.16 -8.54
C GLY A 167 7.42 6.15 -9.62
N THR A 168 8.73 6.44 -9.67
CA THR A 168 9.33 7.23 -10.74
C THR A 168 10.83 6.92 -10.89
N SER A 169 11.36 7.11 -12.11
CA SER A 169 12.80 7.10 -12.41
C SER A 169 13.36 8.49 -12.74
N LYS A 170 12.53 9.54 -12.66
CA LYS A 170 12.91 10.93 -12.98
C LYS A 170 12.90 11.80 -11.74
N VAL A 171 13.98 12.56 -11.52
CA VAL A 171 14.11 13.47 -10.38
C VAL A 171 12.96 14.49 -10.36
N ALA A 172 12.66 15.12 -11.50
CA ALA A 172 11.56 16.09 -11.59
C ALA A 172 10.22 15.52 -11.13
N HIS A 173 9.89 14.28 -11.51
CA HIS A 173 8.65 13.63 -11.03
C HIS A 173 8.71 13.30 -9.53
N LEU A 174 9.90 13.02 -8.98
CA LEU A 174 10.04 12.83 -7.53
C LEU A 174 9.77 14.14 -6.79
N GLU A 175 10.32 15.25 -7.27
CA GLU A 175 10.08 16.58 -6.70
C GLU A 175 8.59 16.96 -6.76
N GLU A 176 7.93 16.73 -7.90
CA GLU A 176 6.47 16.91 -8.04
C GLU A 176 5.67 16.05 -7.06
N ASN A 177 6.03 14.76 -6.91
CA ASN A 177 5.36 13.84 -5.99
C ASN A 177 5.51 14.29 -4.53
N VAL A 178 6.70 14.75 -4.14
CA VAL A 178 6.94 15.27 -2.78
C VAL A 178 6.18 16.58 -2.55
N ALA A 179 6.17 17.48 -3.53
CA ALA A 179 5.45 18.75 -3.45
C ALA A 179 3.92 18.57 -3.29
N ALA A 180 3.35 17.44 -3.72
CA ALA A 180 1.94 17.12 -3.53
C ALA A 180 1.53 17.09 -2.04
N ALA A 181 2.45 16.82 -1.13
CA ALA A 181 2.17 16.83 0.32
C ALA A 181 1.83 18.23 0.86
N GLY A 182 2.28 19.29 0.18
CA GLY A 182 1.93 20.67 0.51
C GLY A 182 0.66 21.20 -0.18
N LEU A 183 0.06 20.41 -1.06
CA LEU A 183 -1.12 20.83 -1.84
C LEU A 183 -2.40 20.61 -1.04
N ALA A 184 -2.99 21.70 -0.52
CA ALA A 184 -4.27 21.64 0.14
C ALA A 184 -5.43 21.59 -0.87
N LEU A 185 -6.37 20.66 -0.66
CA LEU A 185 -7.65 20.59 -1.34
C LEU A 185 -8.74 21.04 -0.39
N THR A 186 -9.67 21.90 -0.86
CA THR A 186 -10.88 22.22 -0.10
C THR A 186 -11.81 20.99 -0.02
N ASP A 187 -12.84 21.05 0.82
CA ASP A 187 -13.80 19.93 0.91
C ASP A 187 -14.63 19.79 -0.36
N GLU A 188 -14.96 20.91 -1.01
CA GLU A 188 -15.67 20.94 -2.30
C GLU A 188 -14.81 20.34 -3.41
N GLU A 189 -13.51 20.67 -3.47
CA GLU A 189 -12.56 20.12 -4.45
C GLU A 189 -12.38 18.62 -4.24
N PHE A 190 -12.21 18.20 -2.99
CA PHE A 190 -12.13 16.79 -2.64
C PHE A 190 -13.39 16.03 -3.06
N ALA A 191 -14.58 16.53 -2.70
CA ALA A 191 -15.86 15.92 -3.04
C ALA A 191 -16.11 15.87 -4.56
N ALA A 192 -15.66 16.89 -5.30
CA ALA A 192 -15.76 16.91 -6.77
C ALA A 192 -14.95 15.80 -7.44
N LEU A 193 -13.78 15.43 -6.85
CA LEU A 193 -12.95 14.32 -7.29
C LEU A 193 -13.48 12.98 -6.81
N ASP A 194 -14.08 12.93 -5.60
CA ASP A 194 -14.54 11.71 -4.93
C ASP A 194 -15.83 11.12 -5.54
N ARG A 195 -16.46 11.81 -6.47
CA ARG A 195 -17.66 11.31 -7.16
C ARG A 195 -17.32 10.00 -7.88
N LYS A 196 -17.83 8.87 -7.34
CA LYS A 196 -17.75 7.58 -8.02
C LYS A 196 -18.24 7.75 -9.46
N ARG A 197 -17.42 7.39 -10.42
CA ARG A 197 -17.90 7.24 -11.81
C ARG A 197 -19.00 6.17 -11.78
N ARG A 198 -20.23 6.60 -12.05
CA ARG A 198 -21.35 5.70 -12.32
C ARG A 198 -21.13 4.98 -13.63
#